data_3fd6d6d4f5e8f060e558b2277daa25bb
#
_entry.id   3fd6d6d4f5e8f060e558b2277daa25bb
#
_cell.length_a   1.000
_cell.length_b   1.000
_cell.length_c   1.000
_cell.angle_alpha   90.00
_cell.angle_beta   90.00
_cell.angle_gamma   90.00
#
_symmetry.space_group_name_H-M   'P 1'
#
loop_
_entity.id
_entity.type
_entity.pdbx_description
1 polymer ?
#
loop_
_entity_poly.entity_id
_entity_poly.type
_entity_poly.pdbx_seq_one_letter_code
_entity_poly.pdbx_strand_id
1 'polypeptide(L)'
;PPQLSDQMPARVMVETYVPGRELTVAVLGDRALGVTEIVTTGWYDYDAKYKPGGSRHVIPADIPEAIAQACRDYAVQAHALLGCQGLSRTDFRWDDTRGLAGLIILETNTQPGMTPTSLAPEQAAHAGMDFPALCSWIVEEALCRA
;
A
#
# COMPACT_ATOMS: atom_id res chain seq x y z
N PRO A 1 -5.75 27.41 -3.09
CA PRO A 1 -6.60 26.53 -2.28
C PRO A 1 -7.80 26.07 -3.13
N PRO A 2 -8.24 24.81 -2.99
CA PRO A 2 -9.43 24.34 -3.71
C PRO A 2 -10.62 25.19 -3.31
N GLN A 3 -11.45 25.55 -4.30
CA GLN A 3 -12.69 26.26 -4.01
C GLN A 3 -13.67 25.30 -3.35
N LEU A 4 -14.22 25.71 -2.21
CA LEU A 4 -15.29 24.99 -1.54
C LEU A 4 -16.51 24.94 -2.45
N SER A 5 -17.03 23.75 -2.74
CA SER A 5 -18.29 23.56 -3.45
C SER A 5 -19.34 22.97 -2.50
N ASP A 6 -20.60 23.13 -2.82
CA ASP A 6 -21.73 22.56 -2.05
C ASP A 6 -21.69 21.03 -1.93
N GLN A 7 -20.81 20.37 -2.72
CA GLN A 7 -20.60 18.92 -2.70
C GLN A 7 -19.46 18.50 -1.75
N MET A 8 -18.74 19.42 -1.14
CA MET A 8 -17.66 19.07 -0.20
C MET A 8 -18.24 18.63 1.15
N PRO A 9 -17.65 17.59 1.78
CA PRO A 9 -18.07 17.19 3.12
C PRO A 9 -17.84 18.31 4.13
N ALA A 10 -18.67 18.37 5.19
CA ALA A 10 -18.57 19.38 6.24
C ALA A 10 -17.23 19.33 7.02
N ARG A 11 -16.50 18.23 6.94
CA ARG A 11 -15.15 18.06 7.50
C ARG A 11 -14.23 17.44 6.47
N VAL A 12 -13.04 18.00 6.34
CA VAL A 12 -11.97 17.52 5.46
C VAL A 12 -10.71 17.29 6.27
N MET A 13 -9.93 16.29 5.91
CA MET A 13 -8.59 16.09 6.43
C MET A 13 -7.62 16.87 5.54
N VAL A 14 -6.68 17.56 6.16
CA VAL A 14 -5.62 18.32 5.47
C VAL A 14 -4.29 17.83 6.01
N GLU A 15 -3.46 17.30 5.13
CA GLU A 15 -2.14 16.77 5.48
C GLU A 15 -1.04 17.51 4.70
N THR A 16 0.17 17.46 5.23
CA THR A 16 1.34 17.98 4.52
C THR A 16 1.59 17.13 3.27
N TYR A 17 1.72 17.80 2.13
CA TYR A 17 2.09 17.11 0.89
C TYR A 17 3.52 16.58 0.98
N VAL A 18 3.70 15.29 0.71
CA VAL A 18 5.01 14.63 0.62
C VAL A 18 5.30 14.37 -0.87
N PRO A 19 6.31 15.03 -1.44
CA PRO A 19 6.73 14.78 -2.83
C PRO A 19 7.40 13.40 -2.97
N GLY A 20 7.79 13.04 -4.20
CA GLY A 20 8.60 11.86 -4.47
C GLY A 20 7.78 10.64 -4.88
N ARG A 21 8.21 9.47 -4.47
CA ARG A 21 7.78 8.16 -4.98
C ARG A 21 6.67 7.57 -4.11
N GLU A 22 5.77 6.83 -4.73
CA GLU A 22 4.70 6.10 -4.03
C GLU A 22 5.08 4.63 -3.91
N LEU A 23 5.11 4.13 -2.67
CA LEU A 23 5.51 2.76 -2.34
C LEU A 23 4.40 2.08 -1.56
N THR A 24 4.31 0.78 -1.67
CA THR A 24 3.31 0.00 -0.92
C THR A 24 3.85 -1.37 -0.54
N VAL A 25 3.41 -1.86 0.63
CA VAL A 25 3.79 -3.17 1.18
C VAL A 25 2.58 -3.87 1.74
N ALA A 26 2.30 -5.07 1.26
CA ALA A 26 1.32 -5.97 1.88
C ALA A 26 1.97 -6.79 3.00
N VAL A 27 1.19 -7.07 4.03
CA VAL A 27 1.58 -7.89 5.17
C VAL A 27 0.61 -9.06 5.29
N LEU A 28 1.14 -10.26 5.36
CA LEU A 28 0.40 -11.50 5.62
C LEU A 28 0.74 -12.00 7.03
N GLY A 29 -0.18 -11.83 7.96
CA GLY A 29 0.07 -12.13 9.38
C GLY A 29 1.17 -11.25 9.96
N ASP A 30 2.34 -11.80 10.20
CA ASP A 30 3.51 -11.10 10.72
C ASP A 30 4.60 -10.85 9.65
N ARG A 31 4.35 -11.23 8.40
CA ARG A 31 5.34 -11.20 7.31
C ARG A 31 5.02 -10.13 6.28
N ALA A 32 5.90 -9.15 6.12
CA ALA A 32 5.86 -8.23 4.99
C ALA A 32 6.24 -8.94 3.69
N LEU A 33 5.56 -8.59 2.60
CA LEU A 33 5.89 -9.00 1.23
C LEU A 33 6.90 -8.03 0.59
N GLY A 34 7.08 -8.14 -0.73
CA GLY A 34 7.94 -7.23 -1.49
C GLY A 34 7.40 -5.80 -1.49
N VAL A 35 8.31 -4.83 -1.62
CA VAL A 35 7.93 -3.42 -1.84
C VAL A 35 7.57 -3.24 -3.30
N THR A 36 6.40 -2.68 -3.57
CA THR A 36 5.99 -2.26 -4.91
C THR A 36 6.05 -0.74 -5.02
N GLU A 37 6.62 -0.23 -6.10
CA GLU A 37 6.48 1.17 -6.48
C GLU A 37 5.31 1.34 -7.45
N ILE A 38 4.49 2.36 -7.20
CA ILE A 38 3.38 2.77 -8.06
C ILE A 38 3.84 3.98 -8.85
N VAL A 39 4.10 3.78 -10.15
CA VAL A 39 4.53 4.84 -11.07
C VAL A 39 3.31 5.33 -11.84
N THR A 40 2.97 6.60 -11.65
CA THR A 40 1.86 7.27 -12.35
C THR A 40 2.38 8.34 -13.30
N THR A 41 1.71 8.53 -14.44
CA THR A 41 2.02 9.59 -15.42
C THR A 41 1.30 10.91 -15.11
N GLY A 42 0.81 11.11 -13.88
CA GLY A 42 0.05 12.28 -13.44
C GLY A 42 -0.39 12.15 -11.99
N TRP A 43 -1.40 12.94 -11.59
CA TRP A 43 -2.04 12.75 -10.29
C TRP A 43 -2.65 11.34 -10.21
N TYR A 44 -2.37 10.64 -9.12
CA TYR A 44 -2.94 9.35 -8.81
C TYR A 44 -4.38 9.56 -8.30
N ASP A 45 -5.27 9.89 -9.23
CA ASP A 45 -6.69 10.03 -8.97
C ASP A 45 -7.41 8.67 -9.08
N TYR A 46 -8.72 8.69 -8.83
CA TYR A 46 -9.56 7.50 -8.89
C TYR A 46 -9.51 6.80 -10.26
N ASP A 47 -9.41 7.57 -11.33
CA ASP A 47 -9.34 7.07 -12.70
C ASP A 47 -7.99 6.37 -12.98
N ALA A 48 -6.89 6.88 -12.43
CA ALA A 48 -5.56 6.28 -12.54
C ALA A 48 -5.48 4.92 -11.79
N LYS A 49 -6.30 4.73 -10.74
CA LYS A 49 -6.35 3.48 -9.98
C LYS A 49 -7.05 2.33 -10.72
N TYR A 50 -8.03 2.62 -11.59
CA TYR A 50 -8.94 1.60 -12.11
C TYR A 50 -9.00 1.50 -13.63
N LYS A 51 -8.41 2.45 -14.38
CA LYS A 51 -8.32 2.35 -15.85
C LYS A 51 -7.07 1.58 -16.27
N PRO A 52 -7.17 0.70 -17.28
CA PRO A 52 -6.00 0.06 -17.88
C PRO A 52 -4.99 1.11 -18.36
N GLY A 53 -3.73 1.03 -17.87
CA GLY A 53 -2.66 1.96 -18.24
C GLY A 53 -2.56 3.22 -17.38
N GLY A 54 -3.38 3.39 -16.33
CA GLY A 54 -3.31 4.55 -15.43
C GLY A 54 -2.13 4.55 -14.46
N SER A 55 -1.62 3.37 -14.10
CA SER A 55 -0.42 3.19 -13.27
C SER A 55 0.40 2.00 -13.76
N ARG A 56 1.71 2.03 -13.48
CA ARG A 56 2.63 0.91 -13.69
C ARG A 56 3.20 0.50 -12.34
N HIS A 57 3.14 -0.77 -12.03
CA HIS A 57 3.72 -1.34 -10.83
C HIS A 57 5.14 -1.85 -11.11
N VAL A 58 6.07 -1.56 -10.23
CA VAL A 58 7.44 -2.06 -10.26
C VAL A 58 7.68 -2.88 -9.00
N ILE A 59 7.82 -4.19 -9.16
CA ILE A 59 8.07 -5.12 -8.05
C ILE A 59 9.23 -6.08 -8.40
N PRO A 60 10.29 -6.18 -7.57
CA PRO A 60 10.56 -5.31 -6.43
C PRO A 60 10.80 -3.87 -6.88
N ALA A 61 10.48 -2.90 -6.03
CA ALA A 61 10.75 -1.49 -6.29
C ALA A 61 12.26 -1.25 -6.44
N ASP A 62 12.63 -0.44 -7.44
CA ASP A 62 14.04 -0.04 -7.64
C ASP A 62 14.41 1.10 -6.68
N ILE A 63 14.68 0.75 -5.41
CA ILE A 63 14.99 1.65 -4.31
C ILE A 63 16.17 1.10 -3.48
N PRO A 64 16.89 1.96 -2.72
CA PRO A 64 17.91 1.49 -1.80
C PRO A 64 17.37 0.45 -0.80
N GLU A 65 18.13 -0.61 -0.55
CA GLU A 65 17.69 -1.70 0.36
C GLU A 65 17.34 -1.20 1.77
N ALA A 66 18.04 -0.17 2.27
CA ALA A 66 17.72 0.43 3.56
C ALA A 66 16.29 1.04 3.60
N ILE A 67 15.83 1.61 2.49
CA ILE A 67 14.46 2.13 2.36
C ILE A 67 13.47 0.98 2.21
N ALA A 68 13.79 -0.01 1.39
CA ALA A 68 12.95 -1.20 1.22
C ALA A 68 12.75 -1.94 2.55
N GLN A 69 13.82 -2.10 3.34
CA GLN A 69 13.73 -2.71 4.65
C GLN A 69 12.88 -1.87 5.61
N ALA A 70 13.08 -0.56 5.64
CA ALA A 70 12.26 0.33 6.47
C ALA A 70 10.77 0.27 6.11
N CYS A 71 10.42 0.22 4.80
CA CYS A 71 9.03 0.03 4.37
C CYS A 71 8.44 -1.27 4.93
N ARG A 72 9.17 -2.38 4.84
CA ARG A 72 8.73 -3.67 5.38
C ARG A 72 8.55 -3.63 6.89
N ASP A 73 9.52 -3.09 7.62
CA ASP A 73 9.48 -3.00 9.08
C ASP A 73 8.32 -2.11 9.55
N TYR A 74 8.12 -0.97 8.91
CA TYR A 74 7.03 -0.05 9.26
C TYR A 74 5.66 -0.64 8.92
N ALA A 75 5.54 -1.38 7.81
CA ALA A 75 4.29 -2.05 7.45
C ALA A 75 3.90 -3.10 8.50
N VAL A 76 4.85 -3.93 8.95
CA VAL A 76 4.63 -4.93 10.02
C VAL A 76 4.29 -4.25 11.33
N GLN A 77 5.01 -3.17 11.70
CA GLN A 77 4.71 -2.41 12.92
C GLN A 77 3.32 -1.78 12.86
N ALA A 78 2.94 -1.16 11.75
CA ALA A 78 1.62 -0.58 11.56
C ALA A 78 0.52 -1.64 11.66
N HIS A 79 0.71 -2.81 11.01
CA HIS A 79 -0.19 -3.96 11.09
C HIS A 79 -0.42 -4.38 12.54
N ALA A 80 0.66 -4.57 13.31
CA ALA A 80 0.60 -5.00 14.69
C ALA A 80 -0.04 -3.94 15.62
N LEU A 81 0.35 -2.66 15.49
CA LEU A 81 -0.14 -1.57 16.31
C LEU A 81 -1.63 -1.29 16.11
N LEU A 82 -2.13 -1.48 14.88
CA LEU A 82 -3.55 -1.35 14.55
C LEU A 82 -4.37 -2.59 14.92
N GLY A 83 -3.72 -3.66 15.42
CA GLY A 83 -4.39 -4.93 15.73
C GLY A 83 -4.94 -5.63 14.49
N CYS A 84 -4.34 -5.42 13.33
CA CYS A 84 -4.73 -6.10 12.10
C CYS A 84 -4.51 -7.60 12.23
N GLN A 85 -5.33 -8.37 11.53
CA GLN A 85 -5.22 -9.83 11.40
C GLN A 85 -5.30 -10.21 9.92
N GLY A 86 -4.65 -11.30 9.54
CA GLY A 86 -4.62 -11.75 8.15
C GLY A 86 -3.88 -10.78 7.25
N LEU A 87 -4.54 -10.26 6.22
CA LEU A 87 -3.95 -9.40 5.19
C LEU A 87 -4.17 -7.93 5.49
N SER A 88 -3.12 -7.12 5.40
CA SER A 88 -3.21 -5.66 5.28
C SER A 88 -2.24 -5.13 4.22
N ARG A 89 -2.38 -3.84 3.85
CA ARG A 89 -1.45 -3.16 2.94
C ARG A 89 -1.20 -1.76 3.46
N THR A 90 0.08 -1.41 3.64
CA THR A 90 0.50 -0.08 4.06
C THR A 90 1.08 0.68 2.88
N ASP A 91 0.59 1.90 2.67
CA ASP A 91 0.95 2.79 1.58
C ASP A 91 1.84 3.91 2.10
N PHE A 92 2.88 4.27 1.33
CA PHE A 92 3.93 5.21 1.70
C PHE A 92 4.14 6.26 0.61
N ARG A 93 4.61 7.44 1.04
CA ARG A 93 5.31 8.39 0.17
C ARG A 93 6.76 8.48 0.62
N TRP A 94 7.66 8.53 -0.35
CA TRP A 94 9.09 8.65 -0.08
C TRP A 94 9.70 9.80 -0.89
N ASP A 95 10.07 10.86 -0.16
CA ASP A 95 10.91 11.95 -0.69
C ASP A 95 12.36 11.44 -0.71
N ASP A 96 12.82 11.00 -1.87
CA ASP A 96 14.14 10.39 -2.07
C ASP A 96 15.30 11.35 -1.83
N THR A 97 15.05 12.67 -1.88
CA THR A 97 16.05 13.69 -1.54
C THR A 97 16.39 13.76 -0.06
N ARG A 98 15.55 13.16 0.81
CA ARG A 98 15.68 13.19 2.27
C ARG A 98 16.06 11.84 2.88
N GLY A 99 16.37 10.84 2.05
CA GLY A 99 16.70 9.50 2.52
C GLY A 99 15.60 8.91 3.41
N LEU A 100 15.97 8.26 4.51
CA LEU A 100 14.99 7.62 5.41
C LEU A 100 14.04 8.63 6.08
N ALA A 101 14.48 9.84 6.37
CA ALA A 101 13.63 10.89 6.96
C ALA A 101 12.53 11.38 5.99
N GLY A 102 12.62 11.03 4.71
CA GLY A 102 11.61 11.31 3.70
C GLY A 102 10.55 10.22 3.55
N LEU A 103 10.67 9.09 4.26
CA LEU A 103 9.72 7.99 4.19
C LEU A 103 8.57 8.24 5.17
N ILE A 104 7.36 8.38 4.64
CA ILE A 104 6.13 8.69 5.40
C ILE A 104 5.07 7.64 5.10
N ILE A 105 4.45 7.09 6.15
CA ILE A 105 3.25 6.26 6.03
C ILE A 105 2.06 7.17 5.71
N LEU A 106 1.27 6.80 4.71
CA LEU A 106 0.02 7.47 4.38
C LEU A 106 -1.15 6.80 5.09
N GLU A 107 -1.32 5.51 4.86
CA GLU A 107 -2.43 4.74 5.40
C GLU A 107 -2.11 3.24 5.47
N THR A 108 -2.91 2.51 6.24
CA THR A 108 -2.93 1.04 6.23
C THR A 108 -4.34 0.57 5.91
N ASN A 109 -4.46 -0.18 4.81
CA ASN A 109 -5.71 -0.78 4.35
C ASN A 109 -5.87 -2.18 4.94
N THR A 110 -6.92 -2.40 5.73
CA THR A 110 -7.22 -3.69 6.36
C THR A 110 -8.03 -4.63 5.47
N GLN A 111 -8.55 -4.12 4.34
CA GLN A 111 -9.19 -4.89 3.28
C GLN A 111 -8.70 -4.41 1.91
N PRO A 112 -7.44 -4.69 1.57
CA PRO A 112 -6.90 -4.28 0.27
C PRO A 112 -7.63 -4.99 -0.86
N GLY A 113 -7.64 -4.37 -2.05
CA GLY A 113 -8.27 -4.93 -3.24
C GLY A 113 -7.74 -6.32 -3.60
N MET A 114 -8.64 -7.16 -4.10
CA MET A 114 -8.38 -8.56 -4.47
C MET A 114 -8.76 -8.84 -5.93
N THR A 115 -8.52 -7.88 -6.82
CA THR A 115 -8.67 -8.07 -8.27
C THR A 115 -7.35 -8.50 -8.91
N PRO A 116 -7.35 -9.00 -10.17
CA PRO A 116 -6.10 -9.40 -10.86
C PRO A 116 -5.05 -8.28 -10.97
N THR A 117 -5.45 -7.01 -10.89
CA THR A 117 -4.56 -5.85 -10.94
C THR A 117 -4.32 -5.22 -9.58
N SER A 118 -4.73 -5.89 -8.50
CA SER A 118 -4.56 -5.39 -7.14
C SER A 118 -3.16 -5.68 -6.61
N LEU A 119 -2.61 -4.72 -5.86
CA LEU A 119 -1.24 -4.72 -5.37
C LEU A 119 -0.91 -5.90 -4.43
N ALA A 120 -1.84 -6.25 -3.51
CA ALA A 120 -1.58 -7.34 -2.57
C ALA A 120 -1.50 -8.73 -3.25
N PRO A 121 -2.41 -9.11 -4.17
CA PRO A 121 -2.25 -10.33 -4.99
C PRO A 121 -0.99 -10.34 -5.83
N GLU A 122 -0.60 -9.19 -6.42
CA GLU A 122 0.62 -9.08 -7.21
C GLU A 122 1.87 -9.32 -6.37
N GLN A 123 1.94 -8.74 -5.17
CA GLN A 123 3.03 -8.97 -4.22
C GLN A 123 3.09 -10.41 -3.72
N ALA A 124 1.93 -11.03 -3.47
CA ALA A 124 1.85 -12.44 -3.09
C ALA A 124 2.37 -13.35 -4.23
N ALA A 125 1.96 -13.10 -5.46
CA ALA A 125 2.44 -13.84 -6.63
C ALA A 125 3.95 -13.69 -6.82
N HIS A 126 4.49 -12.48 -6.64
CA HIS A 126 5.94 -12.24 -6.67
C HIS A 126 6.68 -13.00 -5.56
N ALA A 127 6.06 -13.20 -4.41
CA ALA A 127 6.59 -13.99 -3.30
C ALA A 127 6.37 -15.52 -3.47
N GLY A 128 5.82 -15.97 -4.61
CA GLY A 128 5.60 -17.37 -4.93
C GLY A 128 4.25 -17.94 -4.45
N MET A 129 3.32 -17.08 -4.00
CA MET A 129 1.97 -17.47 -3.59
C MET A 129 0.97 -17.01 -4.67
N ASP A 130 0.41 -17.95 -5.41
CA ASP A 130 -0.59 -17.65 -6.44
C ASP A 130 -1.92 -17.18 -5.81
N PHE A 131 -2.82 -16.66 -6.64
CA PHE A 131 -4.08 -16.09 -6.17
C PHE A 131 -4.98 -17.11 -5.44
N PRO A 132 -5.16 -18.35 -5.90
CA PRO A 132 -5.89 -19.38 -5.15
C PRO A 132 -5.28 -19.66 -3.77
N ALA A 133 -3.95 -19.77 -3.69
CA ALA A 133 -3.25 -20.01 -2.42
C ALA A 133 -3.41 -18.82 -1.46
N LEU A 134 -3.33 -17.59 -1.98
CA LEU A 134 -3.61 -16.38 -1.17
C LEU A 134 -5.03 -16.39 -0.63
N CYS A 135 -6.03 -16.71 -1.46
CA CYS A 135 -7.42 -16.78 -1.01
C CYS A 135 -7.62 -17.86 0.06
N SER A 136 -7.04 -19.05 -0.12
CA SER A 136 -7.10 -20.13 0.86
C SER A 136 -6.47 -19.69 2.18
N TRP A 137 -5.28 -19.11 2.13
CA TRP A 137 -4.59 -18.59 3.31
C TRP A 137 -5.45 -17.56 4.07
N ILE A 138 -6.07 -16.59 3.35
CA ILE A 138 -6.93 -15.57 3.97
C ILE A 138 -8.12 -16.22 4.68
N VAL A 139 -8.73 -17.26 4.09
CA VAL A 139 -9.87 -17.97 4.68
C VAL A 139 -9.44 -18.76 5.93
N GLU A 140 -8.28 -19.41 5.87
CA GLU A 140 -7.73 -20.20 6.99
C GLU A 140 -7.35 -19.33 8.18
N GLU A 141 -6.83 -18.11 7.92
CA GLU A 141 -6.48 -17.13 8.95
C GLU A 141 -7.69 -16.31 9.46
N ALA A 142 -8.85 -16.44 8.82
CA ALA A 142 -10.04 -15.70 9.21
C ALA A 142 -10.54 -16.16 10.59
N LEU A 143 -10.45 -15.25 11.57
CA LEU A 143 -10.98 -15.47 12.93
C LEU A 143 -12.37 -14.86 13.04
N CYS A 144 -13.40 -15.70 13.05
CA CYS A 144 -14.72 -15.27 13.46
C CYS A 144 -14.74 -15.11 14.99
N ARG A 145 -14.71 -13.88 15.47
CA ARG A 145 -15.01 -13.61 16.89
C ARG A 145 -16.53 -13.64 17.05
N ALA A 146 -17.01 -14.63 17.78
CA ALA A 146 -18.41 -14.68 18.23
C ALA A 146 -18.70 -13.59 19.25
#